data_c7d95047b2cfe5c551db04dd51bc1d90
#
_entry.id   c7d95047b2cfe5c551db04dd51bc1d90
#
_cell.length_a   1.000
_cell.length_b   1.000
_cell.length_c   1.000
_cell.angle_alpha   90.00
_cell.angle_beta   90.00
_cell.angle_gamma   90.00
#
_symmetry.space_group_name_H-M   'P 1'
#
loop_
_entity.id
_entity.type
_entity.pdbx_description
1 polymer ?
#
loop_
_entity_poly.entity_id
_entity_poly.type
_entity_poly.pdbx_seq_one_letter_code
_entity_poly.pdbx_strand_id
1 'polypeptide(L)'
;MSDVLPASPRRRADSDANATRRRARREATGLPQPPWRNLVNPYEPIEVLTAEQLERIHDTSMCILETHGLEFLNDAALDILARAGASVDRGTRRVRFDRHMIAEYVAKAPAHFALHARNPAHSVTIGGNHIAFCAVSSAPNCSDLDRGRRPGTFADYCDFLRIVQGLNVIHLAAGYPVEPIDIPPPIRHLEAYHAVITLTDRVWSPSAIGGGRVEDGLAMNCIARGITRAELLESPGLCTVVNTNSPLRVDGPMLDGLMTMASAGQAVIVTPFTLAGAMAPTTLAGALSLQNAEALGVIAFTQMVRPGSPVLYGAYTSNVDMKSGAPAFGTPEYTRTALASGQLARRYGLPYRSSNACAANAVDAQAAYESEMSIWGAVMGGANLVKHGAGWMEGGLVASFEKLIVDAEILQMMAEFLQRIAVNDDTLALDAIAEVAPGGHYFGAQHTLARYDTAFYAPMVSDWRNYENWREAGALDAARRANAIWKRLLAEYQPPPLDPAIREELDAYVARRKAEGGVPS
;
A
#
# COMPACT_ATOMS: atom_id res chain seq x y z
N MET A 1 -30.45 -36.64 46.64
CA MET A 1 -29.09 -37.22 46.52
C MET A 1 -29.03 -37.85 45.14
N SER A 2 -28.47 -37.16 44.20
CA SER A 2 -28.27 -37.64 42.82
C SER A 2 -26.81 -38.03 42.66
N ASP A 3 -26.56 -39.31 42.51
CA ASP A 3 -25.23 -39.88 42.28
C ASP A 3 -24.69 -39.42 40.92
N VAL A 4 -23.69 -38.56 40.93
CA VAL A 4 -22.88 -38.25 39.76
C VAL A 4 -21.81 -39.32 39.65
N LEU A 5 -21.96 -40.23 38.68
CA LEU A 5 -20.96 -41.25 38.37
C LEU A 5 -19.67 -40.56 37.85
N PRO A 6 -18.48 -40.93 38.33
CA PRO A 6 -17.22 -40.37 37.85
C PRO A 6 -16.95 -40.80 36.41
N ALA A 7 -16.56 -39.85 35.56
CA ALA A 7 -16.19 -40.07 34.16
C ALA A 7 -15.06 -41.11 34.05
N SER A 8 -15.21 -42.09 33.15
CA SER A 8 -14.27 -43.21 32.99
C SER A 8 -12.86 -42.73 32.61
N PRO A 9 -11.77 -43.37 33.06
CA PRO A 9 -10.38 -42.99 32.76
C PRO A 9 -10.05 -42.95 31.27
N ARG A 10 -10.73 -43.71 30.42
CA ARG A 10 -10.56 -43.70 28.96
C ARG A 10 -11.01 -42.39 28.32
N ARG A 11 -12.09 -41.75 28.76
CA ARG A 11 -12.56 -40.48 28.23
C ARG A 11 -11.61 -39.30 28.55
N ARG A 12 -10.91 -39.32 29.68
CA ARG A 12 -9.89 -38.32 30.03
C ARG A 12 -8.63 -38.48 29.19
N ALA A 13 -8.12 -39.69 28.98
CA ALA A 13 -6.94 -39.96 28.17
C ALA A 13 -7.16 -39.58 26.69
N ASP A 14 -8.35 -39.82 26.15
CA ASP A 14 -8.69 -39.41 24.76
C ASP A 14 -8.84 -37.91 24.62
N SER A 15 -9.34 -37.20 25.65
CA SER A 15 -9.42 -35.73 25.63
C SER A 15 -8.04 -35.09 25.71
N ASP A 16 -7.14 -35.61 26.55
CA ASP A 16 -5.78 -35.10 26.71
C ASP A 16 -4.90 -35.42 25.50
N ALA A 17 -5.06 -36.58 24.87
CA ALA A 17 -4.39 -36.93 23.62
C ALA A 17 -4.86 -36.05 22.44
N ASN A 18 -6.15 -35.73 22.38
CA ASN A 18 -6.70 -34.80 21.40
C ASN A 18 -6.26 -33.37 21.66
N ALA A 19 -6.21 -32.91 22.91
CA ALA A 19 -5.70 -31.60 23.28
C ALA A 19 -4.20 -31.47 22.93
N THR A 20 -3.40 -32.51 23.18
CA THR A 20 -1.97 -32.54 22.84
C THR A 20 -1.74 -32.58 21.34
N ARG A 21 -2.54 -33.37 20.58
CA ARG A 21 -2.51 -33.35 19.09
C ARG A 21 -2.94 -32.00 18.52
N ARG A 22 -3.94 -31.34 19.10
CA ARG A 22 -4.38 -29.97 18.70
C ARG A 22 -3.29 -28.93 18.98
N ARG A 23 -2.61 -29.05 20.14
CA ARG A 23 -1.50 -28.15 20.48
C ARG A 23 -0.31 -28.36 19.55
N ALA A 24 0.11 -29.59 19.28
CA ALA A 24 1.17 -29.94 18.34
C ALA A 24 0.84 -29.51 16.91
N ARG A 25 -0.44 -29.60 16.48
CA ARG A 25 -0.89 -29.13 15.16
C ARG A 25 -0.94 -27.59 15.08
N ARG A 26 -1.29 -26.90 16.18
CA ARG A 26 -1.20 -25.42 16.26
C ARG A 26 0.24 -24.92 16.28
N GLU A 27 1.15 -25.66 16.87
CA GLU A 27 2.60 -25.36 16.89
C GLU A 27 3.28 -25.70 15.55
N ALA A 28 2.71 -26.62 14.77
CA ALA A 28 3.21 -27.00 13.45
C ALA A 28 2.65 -26.15 12.29
N THR A 29 1.60 -25.36 12.50
CA THR A 29 1.10 -24.42 11.51
C THR A 29 1.78 -23.06 11.71
N GLY A 30 2.36 -22.49 10.65
CA GLY A 30 2.94 -21.14 10.63
C GLY A 30 2.01 -20.06 11.18
N LEU A 31 2.38 -18.80 11.07
CA LEU A 31 1.49 -17.70 11.47
C LEU A 31 0.15 -17.80 10.73
N PRO A 32 -1.00 -17.59 11.42
CA PRO A 32 -2.30 -17.59 10.76
C PRO A 32 -2.35 -16.44 9.73
N GLN A 33 -2.44 -16.80 8.47
CA GLN A 33 -2.54 -15.85 7.38
C GLN A 33 -3.46 -16.41 6.29
N PRO A 34 -4.34 -15.58 5.68
CA PRO A 34 -5.01 -15.99 4.46
C PRO A 34 -3.98 -16.23 3.35
N PRO A 35 -4.28 -17.08 2.36
CA PRO A 35 -3.41 -17.24 1.19
C PRO A 35 -3.31 -15.92 0.42
N TRP A 36 -2.16 -15.69 -0.22
CA TRP A 36 -1.99 -14.56 -1.12
C TRP A 36 -3.01 -14.62 -2.25
N ARG A 37 -3.66 -13.51 -2.56
CA ARG A 37 -4.63 -13.40 -3.66
C ARG A 37 -4.76 -11.96 -4.12
N ASN A 38 -5.08 -11.72 -5.39
CA ASN A 38 -5.57 -10.43 -5.84
C ASN A 38 -6.93 -10.15 -5.20
N LEU A 39 -7.01 -9.12 -4.36
CA LEU A 39 -8.26 -8.76 -3.68
C LEU A 39 -9.20 -8.06 -4.63
N VAL A 40 -10.50 -8.30 -4.45
CA VAL A 40 -11.58 -7.66 -5.20
C VAL A 40 -12.59 -7.12 -4.19
N ASN A 41 -12.90 -5.84 -4.28
CA ASN A 41 -13.96 -5.24 -3.47
C ASN A 41 -15.34 -5.59 -4.07
N PRO A 42 -16.16 -6.38 -3.39
CA PRO A 42 -17.48 -6.75 -3.89
C PRO A 42 -18.55 -5.70 -3.60
N TYR A 43 -18.20 -4.65 -2.85
CA TYR A 43 -19.13 -3.61 -2.39
C TYR A 43 -19.02 -2.36 -3.24
N GLU A 44 -20.13 -1.63 -3.35
CA GLU A 44 -20.14 -0.32 -3.98
C GLU A 44 -19.34 0.68 -3.11
N PRO A 45 -18.47 1.50 -3.71
CA PRO A 45 -17.74 2.52 -2.97
C PRO A 45 -18.68 3.54 -2.33
N ILE A 46 -18.32 4.03 -1.14
CA ILE A 46 -19.08 5.06 -0.44
C ILE A 46 -18.93 6.40 -1.15
N GLU A 47 -20.03 7.06 -1.40
CA GLU A 47 -20.11 8.40 -1.97
C GLU A 47 -20.44 9.44 -0.89
N VAL A 48 -19.59 10.46 -0.76
CA VAL A 48 -19.73 11.55 0.22
C VAL A 48 -20.07 12.90 -0.42
N LEU A 49 -19.97 12.97 -1.76
CA LEU A 49 -20.33 14.14 -2.56
C LEU A 49 -21.49 13.76 -3.48
N THR A 50 -22.45 14.67 -3.65
CA THR A 50 -23.45 14.54 -4.72
C THR A 50 -22.81 14.75 -6.09
N ALA A 51 -23.47 14.31 -7.17
CA ALA A 51 -22.98 14.53 -8.53
C ALA A 51 -22.72 16.02 -8.83
N GLU A 52 -23.62 16.90 -8.38
CA GLU A 52 -23.46 18.35 -8.56
C GLU A 52 -22.23 18.88 -7.78
N GLN A 53 -22.02 18.44 -6.55
CA GLN A 53 -20.85 18.83 -5.76
C GLN A 53 -19.54 18.35 -6.40
N LEU A 54 -19.54 17.14 -6.95
CA LEU A 54 -18.40 16.56 -7.65
C LEU A 54 -18.04 17.40 -8.90
N GLU A 55 -19.04 17.76 -9.71
CA GLU A 55 -18.83 18.62 -10.89
C GLU A 55 -18.34 20.01 -10.51
N ARG A 56 -18.84 20.62 -9.44
CA ARG A 56 -18.34 21.90 -8.95
C ARG A 56 -16.87 21.86 -8.55
N ILE A 57 -16.41 20.79 -7.91
CA ILE A 57 -14.97 20.59 -7.60
C ILE A 57 -14.19 20.44 -8.90
N HIS A 58 -14.69 19.63 -9.85
CA HIS A 58 -14.07 19.48 -11.16
C HIS A 58 -13.93 20.81 -11.89
N ASP A 59 -15.01 21.59 -12.02
CA ASP A 59 -15.00 22.88 -12.71
C ASP A 59 -14.05 23.88 -12.06
N THR A 60 -13.98 23.88 -10.72
CA THR A 60 -13.00 24.69 -9.98
C THR A 60 -11.58 24.26 -10.30
N SER A 61 -11.32 22.96 -10.40
CA SER A 61 -10.01 22.43 -10.79
C SER A 61 -9.63 22.81 -12.21
N MET A 62 -10.58 22.77 -13.15
CA MET A 62 -10.36 23.24 -14.52
C MET A 62 -10.04 24.74 -14.55
N CYS A 63 -10.81 25.56 -13.82
CA CYS A 63 -10.54 26.99 -13.69
C CYS A 63 -9.12 27.26 -13.14
N ILE A 64 -8.67 26.50 -12.12
CA ILE A 64 -7.29 26.60 -11.61
C ILE A 64 -6.27 26.33 -12.71
N LEU A 65 -6.45 25.26 -13.49
CA LEU A 65 -5.53 24.90 -14.58
C LEU A 65 -5.52 25.91 -15.72
N GLU A 66 -6.67 26.49 -16.06
CA GLU A 66 -6.83 27.49 -17.12
C GLU A 66 -6.26 28.87 -16.74
N THR A 67 -6.48 29.30 -15.48
CA THR A 67 -6.16 30.67 -15.04
C THR A 67 -4.82 30.76 -14.31
N HIS A 68 -4.54 29.84 -13.39
CA HIS A 68 -3.32 29.83 -12.59
C HIS A 68 -2.26 28.90 -13.18
N GLY A 69 -2.64 27.71 -13.65
CA GLY A 69 -1.73 26.69 -14.18
C GLY A 69 -0.83 26.08 -13.13
N LEU A 70 0.15 25.28 -13.58
CA LEU A 70 1.17 24.61 -12.75
C LEU A 70 2.57 25.08 -13.16
N GLU A 71 3.49 25.18 -12.20
CA GLU A 71 4.92 25.34 -12.48
C GLU A 71 5.59 23.99 -12.71
N PHE A 72 6.27 23.86 -13.88
CA PHE A 72 7.07 22.67 -14.23
C PHE A 72 8.55 23.06 -14.22
N LEU A 73 9.30 22.61 -13.22
CA LEU A 73 10.70 23.00 -13.02
C LEU A 73 11.68 22.16 -13.85
N ASN A 74 11.32 21.89 -15.13
CA ASN A 74 12.15 21.08 -16.04
C ASN A 74 11.95 21.54 -17.49
N ASP A 75 13.03 21.89 -18.20
CA ASP A 75 12.97 22.46 -19.54
C ASP A 75 12.47 21.44 -20.59
N ALA A 76 12.86 20.15 -20.47
CA ALA A 76 12.37 19.11 -21.36
C ALA A 76 10.86 18.88 -21.19
N ALA A 77 10.36 18.97 -19.96
CA ALA A 77 8.92 18.92 -19.70
C ALA A 77 8.19 20.11 -20.34
N LEU A 78 8.73 21.32 -20.22
CA LEU A 78 8.16 22.51 -20.88
C LEU A 78 8.13 22.36 -22.40
N ASP A 79 9.15 21.73 -23.01
CA ASP A 79 9.18 21.46 -24.46
C ASP A 79 8.09 20.47 -24.88
N ILE A 80 7.86 19.41 -24.10
CA ILE A 80 6.78 18.44 -24.36
C ILE A 80 5.42 19.14 -24.26
N LEU A 81 5.19 19.91 -23.19
CA LEU A 81 3.95 20.65 -22.97
C LEU A 81 3.66 21.67 -24.07
N ALA A 82 4.68 22.42 -24.51
CA ALA A 82 4.54 23.38 -25.61
C ALA A 82 4.19 22.67 -26.93
N ARG A 83 4.86 21.55 -27.25
CA ARG A 83 4.53 20.74 -28.44
C ARG A 83 3.13 20.17 -28.41
N ALA A 84 2.63 19.83 -27.23
CA ALA A 84 1.26 19.36 -27.04
C ALA A 84 0.21 20.49 -27.15
N GLY A 85 0.63 21.75 -27.21
CA GLY A 85 -0.25 22.91 -27.37
C GLY A 85 -0.66 23.61 -26.07
N ALA A 86 -0.05 23.25 -24.93
CA ALA A 86 -0.28 23.97 -23.68
C ALA A 86 0.33 25.40 -23.73
N SER A 87 -0.26 26.32 -22.97
CA SER A 87 0.26 27.71 -22.87
C SER A 87 1.42 27.73 -21.87
N VAL A 88 2.66 27.82 -22.39
CA VAL A 88 3.90 27.76 -21.61
C VAL A 88 4.53 29.15 -21.50
N ASP A 89 4.62 29.67 -20.27
CA ASP A 89 5.46 30.80 -19.93
C ASP A 89 6.82 30.31 -19.42
N ARG A 90 7.85 30.43 -20.27
CA ARG A 90 9.21 29.96 -19.94
C ARG A 90 9.89 30.81 -18.86
N GLY A 91 9.51 32.11 -18.76
CA GLY A 91 10.08 33.03 -17.77
C GLY A 91 9.70 32.64 -16.34
N THR A 92 8.47 32.23 -16.13
CA THR A 92 7.93 31.80 -14.85
C THR A 92 7.86 30.27 -14.73
N ARG A 93 8.17 29.51 -15.82
CA ARG A 93 7.99 28.05 -15.95
C ARG A 93 6.55 27.59 -15.71
N ARG A 94 5.59 28.49 -15.87
CA ARG A 94 4.18 28.24 -15.65
C ARG A 94 3.48 27.76 -16.90
N VAL A 95 2.69 26.71 -16.75
CA VAL A 95 1.93 26.07 -17.82
C VAL A 95 0.46 26.15 -17.50
N ARG A 96 -0.33 26.71 -18.40
CA ARG A 96 -1.79 26.70 -18.35
C ARG A 96 -2.33 25.70 -19.37
N PHE A 97 -3.41 25.07 -19.01
CA PHE A 97 -4.02 24.02 -19.79
C PHE A 97 -5.46 24.41 -20.14
N ASP A 98 -5.84 24.21 -21.38
CA ASP A 98 -7.23 24.22 -21.78
C ASP A 98 -7.95 22.97 -21.22
N ARG A 99 -9.20 23.11 -20.76
CA ARG A 99 -9.95 22.00 -20.16
C ARG A 99 -10.21 20.84 -21.12
N HIS A 100 -10.39 21.13 -22.44
CA HIS A 100 -10.58 20.08 -23.44
C HIS A 100 -9.28 19.29 -23.64
N MET A 101 -8.13 19.96 -23.62
CA MET A 101 -6.83 19.30 -23.62
C MET A 101 -6.66 18.37 -22.43
N ILE A 102 -6.98 18.81 -21.20
CA ILE A 102 -6.94 17.96 -20.01
C ILE A 102 -7.83 16.73 -20.20
N ALA A 103 -9.08 16.92 -20.63
CA ALA A 103 -10.03 15.84 -20.85
C ALA A 103 -9.52 14.84 -21.92
N GLU A 104 -8.98 15.34 -23.04
CA GLU A 104 -8.44 14.51 -24.12
C GLU A 104 -7.26 13.66 -23.65
N TYR A 105 -6.27 14.28 -22.97
CA TYR A 105 -5.08 13.53 -22.55
C TYR A 105 -5.38 12.58 -21.40
N VAL A 106 -6.17 12.98 -20.41
CA VAL A 106 -6.57 12.09 -19.29
C VAL A 106 -7.32 10.85 -19.80
N ALA A 107 -8.17 10.99 -20.82
CA ALA A 107 -8.91 9.89 -21.43
C ALA A 107 -8.02 8.84 -22.14
N LYS A 108 -6.75 9.17 -22.43
CA LYS A 108 -5.78 8.20 -23.02
C LYS A 108 -5.21 7.22 -21.99
N ALA A 109 -5.36 7.50 -20.70
CA ALA A 109 -4.87 6.63 -19.64
C ALA A 109 -5.70 5.35 -19.54
N PRO A 110 -5.06 4.18 -19.34
CA PRO A 110 -5.80 2.92 -19.21
C PRO A 110 -6.55 2.87 -17.88
N ALA A 111 -7.83 2.46 -17.93
CA ALA A 111 -8.67 2.28 -16.75
C ALA A 111 -8.22 1.09 -15.86
N HIS A 112 -7.47 0.16 -16.42
CA HIS A 112 -6.90 -0.99 -15.71
C HIS A 112 -5.64 -1.49 -16.42
N PHE A 113 -4.73 -2.08 -15.64
CA PHE A 113 -3.49 -2.69 -16.15
C PHE A 113 -2.96 -3.72 -15.15
N ALA A 114 -2.06 -4.59 -15.59
CA ALA A 114 -1.33 -5.50 -14.71
C ALA A 114 0.03 -4.91 -14.34
N LEU A 115 0.49 -5.17 -13.13
CA LEU A 115 1.87 -5.00 -12.71
C LEU A 115 2.48 -6.40 -12.53
N HIS A 116 3.48 -6.69 -13.34
CA HIS A 116 4.10 -8.01 -13.41
C HIS A 116 5.25 -8.12 -12.41
N ALA A 117 5.08 -8.98 -11.42
CA ALA A 117 6.13 -9.31 -10.46
C ALA A 117 7.20 -10.23 -11.09
N ARG A 118 8.37 -10.34 -10.44
CA ARG A 118 9.39 -11.34 -10.78
C ARG A 118 8.83 -12.77 -10.67
N ASN A 119 8.07 -13.05 -9.64
CA ASN A 119 7.23 -14.25 -9.55
C ASN A 119 5.86 -13.95 -10.17
N PRO A 120 5.49 -14.57 -11.30
CA PRO A 120 4.21 -14.28 -11.96
C PRO A 120 2.98 -14.50 -11.05
N ALA A 121 3.07 -15.42 -10.07
CA ALA A 121 1.99 -15.66 -9.09
C ALA A 121 1.73 -14.45 -8.16
N HIS A 122 2.69 -13.54 -8.04
CA HIS A 122 2.57 -12.32 -7.25
C HIS A 122 2.32 -11.06 -8.10
N SER A 123 1.98 -11.23 -9.37
CA SER A 123 1.53 -10.12 -10.23
C SER A 123 0.17 -9.61 -9.76
N VAL A 124 -0.07 -8.31 -9.90
CA VAL A 124 -1.31 -7.67 -9.43
C VAL A 124 -2.03 -6.95 -10.56
N THR A 125 -3.36 -6.95 -10.50
CA THR A 125 -4.22 -6.11 -11.35
C THR A 125 -4.53 -4.81 -10.63
N ILE A 126 -4.38 -3.70 -11.32
CA ILE A 126 -4.70 -2.35 -10.86
C ILE A 126 -5.86 -1.82 -11.71
N GLY A 127 -6.92 -1.32 -11.07
CA GLY A 127 -8.11 -0.79 -11.72
C GLY A 127 -9.35 -1.63 -11.48
N GLY A 128 -10.51 -1.17 -11.97
CA GLY A 128 -11.79 -1.75 -11.64
C GLY A 128 -12.01 -1.78 -10.13
N ASN A 129 -12.43 -2.90 -9.59
CA ASN A 129 -12.61 -3.11 -8.16
C ASN A 129 -11.50 -3.99 -7.51
N HIS A 130 -10.36 -4.18 -8.19
CA HIS A 130 -9.20 -4.83 -7.61
C HIS A 130 -8.50 -3.91 -6.60
N ILE A 131 -7.98 -4.51 -5.53
CA ILE A 131 -7.26 -3.79 -4.46
C ILE A 131 -5.92 -4.49 -4.22
N ALA A 132 -4.86 -3.69 -4.12
CA ALA A 132 -3.55 -4.14 -3.70
C ALA A 132 -3.05 -3.32 -2.50
N PHE A 133 -2.46 -3.99 -1.52
CA PHE A 133 -1.84 -3.37 -0.36
C PHE A 133 -0.32 -3.31 -0.53
N CYS A 134 0.26 -2.16 -0.21
CA CYS A 134 1.68 -1.89 -0.30
C CYS A 134 2.25 -1.62 1.09
N ALA A 135 3.45 -2.09 1.38
CA ALA A 135 4.14 -1.79 2.63
C ALA A 135 4.45 -0.29 2.79
N VAL A 136 4.93 0.11 3.96
CA VAL A 136 5.47 1.44 4.25
C VAL A 136 6.58 1.82 3.27
N SER A 137 6.75 3.12 3.00
CA SER A 137 7.88 3.63 2.21
C SER A 137 8.28 5.04 2.61
N SER A 138 9.55 5.36 2.33
CA SER A 138 10.15 6.69 2.41
C SER A 138 10.30 7.27 3.83
N ALA A 139 10.26 6.44 4.87
CA ALA A 139 10.52 6.90 6.22
C ALA A 139 12.04 7.07 6.46
N PRO A 140 12.51 8.22 6.97
CA PRO A 140 13.95 8.42 7.27
C PRO A 140 14.41 7.68 8.52
N ASN A 141 13.48 7.29 9.39
CA ASN A 141 13.78 6.59 10.65
C ASN A 141 12.99 5.29 10.73
N CYS A 142 13.44 4.39 11.60
CA CYS A 142 12.70 3.21 12.02
C CYS A 142 12.56 3.14 13.53
N SER A 143 11.64 2.30 14.00
CA SER A 143 11.46 2.01 15.43
C SER A 143 11.08 0.58 15.68
N ASP A 144 11.52 0.06 16.82
CA ASP A 144 11.06 -1.17 17.44
C ASP A 144 11.11 -1.05 18.97
N LEU A 145 10.46 -1.98 19.69
CA LEU A 145 10.39 -1.97 21.15
C LEU A 145 11.75 -2.21 21.83
N ASP A 146 12.69 -2.85 21.14
CA ASP A 146 13.98 -3.23 21.74
C ASP A 146 15.01 -2.10 21.65
N ARG A 147 15.02 -1.37 20.52
CA ARG A 147 16.05 -0.37 20.19
C ARG A 147 15.50 1.06 20.12
N GLY A 148 14.19 1.22 20.20
CA GLY A 148 13.54 2.51 20.11
C GLY A 148 13.60 3.14 18.71
N ARG A 149 13.31 4.45 18.63
CA ARG A 149 13.37 5.26 17.40
C ARG A 149 14.83 5.57 17.06
N ARG A 150 15.20 5.36 15.80
CA ARG A 150 16.57 5.58 15.30
C ARG A 150 16.58 5.88 13.81
N PRO A 151 17.64 6.49 13.26
CA PRO A 151 17.85 6.59 11.83
C PRO A 151 17.83 5.22 11.15
N GLY A 152 17.26 5.14 9.95
CA GLY A 152 17.19 3.90 9.19
C GLY A 152 18.57 3.46 8.69
N THR A 153 18.83 2.15 8.72
CA THR A 153 20.05 1.53 8.17
C THR A 153 19.70 0.56 7.05
N PHE A 154 20.70 0.16 6.27
CA PHE A 154 20.52 -0.88 5.25
C PHE A 154 20.12 -2.23 5.85
N ALA A 155 20.59 -2.53 7.05
CA ALA A 155 20.17 -3.73 7.77
C ALA A 155 18.67 -3.67 8.11
N ASP A 156 18.19 -2.54 8.67
CA ASP A 156 16.77 -2.34 8.94
C ASP A 156 15.93 -2.43 7.64
N TYR A 157 16.41 -1.82 6.55
CA TYR A 157 15.79 -1.91 5.23
C TYR A 157 15.61 -3.37 4.77
N CYS A 158 16.66 -4.17 4.87
CA CYS A 158 16.62 -5.59 4.49
C CYS A 158 15.68 -6.39 5.40
N ASP A 159 15.63 -6.08 6.69
CA ASP A 159 14.74 -6.77 7.65
C ASP A 159 13.26 -6.45 7.37
N PHE A 160 12.92 -5.19 7.03
CA PHE A 160 11.58 -4.85 6.56
C PHE A 160 11.18 -5.66 5.32
N LEU A 161 12.07 -5.80 4.34
CA LEU A 161 11.80 -6.58 3.12
C LEU A 161 11.57 -8.07 3.41
N ARG A 162 12.37 -8.66 4.31
CA ARG A 162 12.19 -10.06 4.72
C ARG A 162 10.85 -10.29 5.40
N ILE A 163 10.44 -9.38 6.29
CA ILE A 163 9.13 -9.45 6.95
C ILE A 163 8.01 -9.29 5.91
N VAL A 164 8.11 -8.31 5.02
CA VAL A 164 7.13 -8.08 3.94
C VAL A 164 6.98 -9.31 3.06
N GLN A 165 8.07 -10.02 2.73
CA GLN A 165 8.01 -11.27 1.97
C GLN A 165 7.23 -12.35 2.69
N GLY A 166 7.30 -12.39 4.01
CA GLY A 166 6.57 -13.33 4.87
C GLY A 166 5.09 -12.98 5.12
N LEU A 167 4.61 -11.81 4.67
CA LEU A 167 3.23 -11.34 4.90
C LEU A 167 2.39 -11.46 3.63
N ASN A 168 1.50 -12.45 3.56
CA ASN A 168 0.68 -12.73 2.38
C ASN A 168 -0.25 -11.57 1.98
N VAL A 169 -0.69 -10.75 2.92
CA VAL A 169 -1.59 -9.62 2.67
C VAL A 169 -0.91 -8.42 2.02
N ILE A 170 0.43 -8.36 2.02
CA ILE A 170 1.18 -7.29 1.37
C ILE A 170 1.48 -7.69 -0.07
N HIS A 171 0.94 -6.97 -1.04
CA HIS A 171 1.05 -7.30 -2.47
C HIS A 171 2.27 -6.65 -3.13
N LEU A 172 2.64 -5.45 -2.72
CA LEU A 172 3.79 -4.71 -3.24
C LEU A 172 4.81 -4.44 -2.13
N ALA A 173 6.07 -4.77 -2.42
CA ALA A 173 7.19 -4.46 -1.54
C ALA A 173 7.59 -3.01 -1.71
N ALA A 174 6.91 -2.01 -1.48
CA ALA A 174 7.21 -0.59 -1.61
C ALA A 174 8.58 -0.24 -2.26
N GLY A 175 9.01 1.02 -2.23
CA GLY A 175 10.35 1.41 -2.66
C GLY A 175 11.35 1.22 -1.50
N TYR A 176 11.40 2.23 -0.63
CA TYR A 176 12.24 2.21 0.55
C TYR A 176 11.35 2.10 1.80
N PRO A 177 11.15 0.92 2.39
CA PRO A 177 10.44 0.79 3.67
C PRO A 177 10.97 1.76 4.72
N VAL A 178 12.30 1.84 4.83
CA VAL A 178 13.03 2.87 5.56
C VAL A 178 14.22 3.30 4.72
N GLU A 179 14.61 4.55 4.80
CA GLU A 179 15.76 5.08 4.06
C GLU A 179 17.08 4.54 4.65
N PRO A 180 17.92 3.81 3.87
CA PRO A 180 19.20 3.30 4.34
C PRO A 180 20.26 4.42 4.31
N ILE A 181 20.25 5.31 5.30
CA ILE A 181 21.09 6.52 5.30
C ILE A 181 22.57 6.25 5.55
N ASP A 182 22.93 5.05 5.99
CA ASP A 182 24.30 4.55 6.12
C ASP A 182 24.96 4.22 4.76
N ILE A 183 24.18 4.20 3.66
CA ILE A 183 24.70 4.06 2.29
C ILE A 183 24.83 5.44 1.62
N PRO A 184 25.95 5.75 0.96
CA PRO A 184 26.13 7.02 0.25
C PRO A 184 25.02 7.27 -0.80
N PRO A 185 24.44 8.48 -0.88
CA PRO A 185 23.30 8.79 -1.74
C PRO A 185 23.48 8.42 -3.22
N PRO A 186 24.65 8.60 -3.87
CA PRO A 186 24.82 8.26 -5.29
C PRO A 186 24.63 6.79 -5.63
N ILE A 187 24.92 5.88 -4.70
CA ILE A 187 24.86 4.43 -4.90
C ILE A 187 23.75 3.74 -4.09
N ARG A 188 23.07 4.48 -3.23
CA ARG A 188 22.04 3.95 -2.30
C ARG A 188 20.94 3.18 -3.02
N HIS A 189 20.46 3.71 -4.13
CA HIS A 189 19.41 3.09 -4.91
C HIS A 189 19.85 1.75 -5.51
N LEU A 190 21.11 1.58 -5.90
CA LEU A 190 21.64 0.34 -6.45
C LEU A 190 21.58 -0.79 -5.41
N GLU A 191 22.02 -0.53 -4.19
CA GLU A 191 21.96 -1.49 -3.08
C GLU A 191 20.51 -1.81 -2.70
N ALA A 192 19.66 -0.78 -2.62
CA ALA A 192 18.26 -0.95 -2.27
C ALA A 192 17.50 -1.78 -3.33
N TYR A 193 17.71 -1.51 -4.62
CA TYR A 193 17.06 -2.26 -5.70
C TYR A 193 17.57 -3.71 -5.77
N HIS A 194 18.87 -3.91 -5.57
CA HIS A 194 19.43 -5.26 -5.46
C HIS A 194 18.78 -6.03 -4.31
N ALA A 195 18.67 -5.41 -3.13
CA ALA A 195 18.07 -6.05 -1.96
C ALA A 195 16.58 -6.36 -2.18
N VAL A 196 15.76 -5.43 -2.71
CA VAL A 196 14.34 -5.71 -2.93
C VAL A 196 14.12 -6.82 -3.94
N ILE A 197 14.93 -6.90 -4.99
CA ILE A 197 14.87 -7.96 -6.02
C ILE A 197 15.26 -9.32 -5.43
N THR A 198 16.29 -9.36 -4.57
CA THR A 198 16.82 -10.63 -4.05
C THR A 198 16.11 -11.12 -2.80
N LEU A 199 15.56 -10.22 -1.98
CA LEU A 199 14.86 -10.56 -0.74
C LEU A 199 13.35 -10.70 -0.91
N THR A 200 12.78 -10.23 -2.02
CA THR A 200 11.35 -10.37 -2.35
C THR A 200 11.17 -10.82 -3.79
N ASP A 201 9.98 -11.33 -4.11
CA ASP A 201 9.60 -11.69 -5.49
C ASP A 201 8.36 -10.91 -5.97
N ARG A 202 8.03 -9.81 -5.29
CA ARG A 202 6.84 -8.98 -5.52
C ARG A 202 7.13 -7.81 -6.44
N VAL A 203 6.07 -7.12 -6.86
CA VAL A 203 6.18 -5.80 -7.50
C VAL A 203 6.82 -4.81 -6.53
N TRP A 204 7.70 -3.96 -7.04
CA TRP A 204 8.43 -2.97 -6.25
C TRP A 204 8.47 -1.61 -6.95
N SER A 205 8.95 -0.57 -6.26
CA SER A 205 8.95 0.80 -6.74
C SER A 205 10.37 1.37 -6.76
N PRO A 206 10.89 1.82 -7.91
CA PRO A 206 12.12 2.62 -7.93
C PRO A 206 11.85 4.02 -7.38
N SER A 207 12.92 4.74 -6.97
CA SER A 207 12.85 6.14 -6.63
C SER A 207 12.56 6.98 -7.88
N ALA A 208 11.55 7.86 -7.82
CA ALA A 208 11.25 8.81 -8.90
C ALA A 208 12.18 10.02 -8.93
N ILE A 209 13.08 10.18 -7.95
CA ILE A 209 13.96 11.34 -7.84
C ILE A 209 15.12 11.23 -8.83
N GLY A 210 14.94 11.78 -10.02
CA GLY A 210 15.91 11.79 -11.12
C GLY A 210 15.82 10.58 -12.05
N GLY A 211 15.91 10.82 -13.35
CA GLY A 211 15.80 9.81 -14.41
C GLY A 211 16.85 8.71 -14.30
N GLY A 212 18.08 9.01 -13.86
CA GLY A 212 19.15 8.03 -13.75
C GLY A 212 18.84 6.89 -12.76
N ARG A 213 18.22 7.21 -11.60
CA ARG A 213 17.79 6.18 -10.63
C ARG A 213 16.67 5.31 -11.19
N VAL A 214 15.77 5.91 -11.97
CA VAL A 214 14.72 5.15 -12.67
C VAL A 214 15.33 4.23 -13.71
N GLU A 215 16.31 4.70 -14.53
CA GLU A 215 16.99 3.90 -15.54
C GLU A 215 17.70 2.68 -14.93
N ASP A 216 18.39 2.86 -13.80
CA ASP A 216 18.97 1.72 -13.09
C ASP A 216 17.88 0.74 -12.62
N GLY A 217 16.75 1.25 -12.11
CA GLY A 217 15.61 0.41 -11.72
C GLY A 217 15.00 -0.38 -12.88
N LEU A 218 14.84 0.26 -14.04
CA LEU A 218 14.35 -0.39 -15.26
C LEU A 218 15.31 -1.48 -15.74
N ALA A 219 16.62 -1.20 -15.76
CA ALA A 219 17.63 -2.18 -16.15
C ALA A 219 17.64 -3.40 -15.22
N MET A 220 17.67 -3.16 -13.91
CA MET A 220 17.67 -4.23 -12.91
C MET A 220 16.37 -5.03 -12.91
N ASN A 221 15.22 -4.41 -13.22
CA ASN A 221 13.94 -5.12 -13.40
C ASN A 221 13.95 -6.01 -14.64
N CYS A 222 14.54 -5.56 -15.75
CA CYS A 222 14.73 -6.40 -16.94
C CYS A 222 15.58 -7.63 -16.63
N ILE A 223 16.73 -7.45 -15.98
CA ILE A 223 17.61 -8.55 -15.57
C ILE A 223 16.84 -9.52 -14.65
N ALA A 224 16.18 -9.00 -13.60
CA ALA A 224 15.47 -9.80 -12.62
C ALA A 224 14.33 -10.66 -13.21
N ARG A 225 13.72 -10.19 -14.29
CA ARG A 225 12.62 -10.88 -14.98
C ARG A 225 13.08 -11.66 -16.22
N GLY A 226 14.35 -11.54 -16.61
CA GLY A 226 14.90 -12.15 -17.82
C GLY A 226 14.24 -11.64 -19.11
N ILE A 227 13.92 -10.35 -19.18
CA ILE A 227 13.21 -9.71 -20.30
C ILE A 227 14.00 -8.53 -20.88
N THR A 228 13.72 -8.22 -22.13
CA THR A 228 14.27 -7.05 -22.83
C THR A 228 13.53 -5.76 -22.46
N ARG A 229 14.10 -4.61 -22.82
CA ARG A 229 13.43 -3.30 -22.70
C ARG A 229 12.15 -3.20 -23.53
N ALA A 230 12.10 -3.87 -24.70
CA ALA A 230 10.90 -3.92 -25.54
C ALA A 230 9.77 -4.69 -24.85
N GLU A 231 10.08 -5.83 -24.25
CA GLU A 231 9.10 -6.64 -23.50
C GLU A 231 8.66 -5.92 -22.21
N LEU A 232 9.56 -5.20 -21.53
CA LEU A 232 9.20 -4.39 -20.37
C LEU A 232 8.17 -3.30 -20.70
N LEU A 233 8.27 -2.71 -21.91
CA LEU A 233 7.35 -1.69 -22.40
C LEU A 233 5.90 -2.20 -22.48
N GLU A 234 5.71 -3.47 -22.85
CA GLU A 234 4.40 -4.13 -23.00
C GLU A 234 3.94 -4.84 -21.71
N SER A 235 4.86 -5.06 -20.78
CA SER A 235 4.57 -5.77 -19.52
C SER A 235 5.08 -4.98 -18.30
N PRO A 236 4.38 -3.90 -17.88
CA PRO A 236 4.79 -3.08 -16.76
C PRO A 236 5.07 -3.91 -15.51
N GLY A 237 6.24 -3.71 -14.88
CA GLY A 237 6.64 -4.42 -13.66
C GLY A 237 7.00 -3.48 -12.51
N LEU A 238 7.04 -2.19 -12.78
CA LEU A 238 7.39 -1.15 -11.81
C LEU A 238 6.29 -0.12 -11.68
N CYS A 239 6.14 0.44 -10.49
CA CYS A 239 5.32 1.62 -10.26
C CYS A 239 6.05 2.59 -9.33
N THR A 240 5.96 3.88 -9.57
CA THR A 240 6.58 4.87 -8.70
C THR A 240 5.64 6.02 -8.37
N VAL A 241 5.87 6.65 -7.21
CA VAL A 241 5.10 7.82 -6.79
C VAL A 241 5.80 9.08 -7.26
N VAL A 242 5.04 9.95 -7.92
CA VAL A 242 5.43 11.31 -8.26
C VAL A 242 4.55 12.26 -7.47
N ASN A 243 5.15 12.96 -6.52
CA ASN A 243 4.46 13.98 -5.73
C ASN A 243 4.54 15.33 -6.45
N THR A 244 3.48 16.13 -6.31
CA THR A 244 3.57 17.55 -6.59
C THR A 244 4.10 18.29 -5.35
N ASN A 245 4.74 19.43 -5.58
CA ASN A 245 5.10 20.36 -4.53
C ASN A 245 3.94 21.35 -4.34
N SER A 246 2.89 20.92 -3.66
CA SER A 246 1.69 21.74 -3.46
C SER A 246 2.02 23.04 -2.69
N PRO A 247 1.51 24.19 -3.11
CA PRO A 247 0.54 24.33 -4.20
C PRO A 247 1.18 24.52 -5.60
N LEU A 248 0.61 23.85 -6.60
CA LEU A 248 0.73 24.15 -8.04
C LEU A 248 2.16 24.08 -8.62
N ARG A 249 3.02 23.18 -8.13
CA ARG A 249 4.40 23.04 -8.62
C ARG A 249 4.81 21.57 -8.72
N VAL A 250 5.68 21.27 -9.69
CA VAL A 250 6.37 19.96 -9.81
C VAL A 250 7.85 20.22 -10.03
N ASP A 251 8.70 19.62 -9.19
CA ASP A 251 10.15 19.81 -9.27
C ASP A 251 10.81 19.03 -10.43
N GLY A 252 12.02 19.46 -10.79
CA GLY A 252 12.77 18.89 -11.91
C GLY A 252 13.07 17.41 -11.74
N PRO A 253 13.65 16.96 -10.61
CA PRO A 253 13.94 15.56 -10.39
C PRO A 253 12.72 14.63 -10.48
N MET A 254 11.55 15.04 -9.94
CA MET A 254 10.30 14.28 -10.07
C MET A 254 9.82 14.20 -11.52
N LEU A 255 9.96 15.30 -12.28
CA LEU A 255 9.62 15.32 -13.71
C LEU A 255 10.54 14.41 -14.54
N ASP A 256 11.85 14.39 -14.26
CA ASP A 256 12.80 13.49 -14.92
C ASP A 256 12.42 12.02 -14.68
N GLY A 257 12.13 11.68 -13.43
CA GLY A 257 11.69 10.33 -13.07
C GLY A 257 10.36 9.95 -13.73
N LEU A 258 9.38 10.86 -13.74
CA LEU A 258 8.09 10.65 -14.41
C LEU A 258 8.28 10.39 -15.91
N MET A 259 9.03 11.26 -16.60
CA MET A 259 9.27 11.13 -18.04
C MET A 259 9.95 9.79 -18.36
N THR A 260 10.93 9.38 -17.57
CA THR A 260 11.65 8.12 -17.76
C THR A 260 10.72 6.91 -17.54
N MET A 261 9.91 6.91 -16.47
CA MET A 261 8.93 5.85 -16.21
C MET A 261 7.87 5.75 -17.31
N ALA A 262 7.25 6.87 -17.67
CA ALA A 262 6.20 6.92 -18.68
C ALA A 262 6.72 6.50 -20.06
N SER A 263 7.90 6.98 -20.47
CA SER A 263 8.54 6.57 -21.73
C SER A 263 8.82 5.07 -21.79
N ALA A 264 9.13 4.46 -20.65
CA ALA A 264 9.33 3.01 -20.54
C ALA A 264 8.02 2.22 -20.32
N GLY A 265 6.85 2.85 -20.41
CA GLY A 265 5.55 2.20 -20.22
C GLY A 265 5.29 1.70 -18.80
N GLN A 266 6.01 2.23 -17.80
CA GLN A 266 5.85 1.83 -16.42
C GLN A 266 4.85 2.73 -15.69
N ALA A 267 4.22 2.19 -14.63
CA ALA A 267 3.16 2.90 -13.94
C ALA A 267 3.65 4.09 -13.12
N VAL A 268 2.99 5.23 -13.28
CA VAL A 268 3.21 6.45 -12.49
C VAL A 268 2.01 6.69 -11.57
N ILE A 269 2.27 6.90 -10.29
CA ILE A 269 1.26 7.25 -9.29
C ILE A 269 1.38 8.75 -9.03
N VAL A 270 0.53 9.54 -9.66
CA VAL A 270 0.53 11.00 -9.48
C VAL A 270 -0.16 11.34 -8.17
N THR A 271 0.58 11.87 -7.22
CA THR A 271 0.06 12.08 -5.87
C THR A 271 0.34 13.50 -5.37
N PRO A 272 -0.60 14.42 -5.48
CA PRO A 272 -0.55 15.66 -4.72
C PRO A 272 -0.57 15.38 -3.21
N PHE A 273 0.36 16.00 -2.49
CA PHE A 273 0.39 15.98 -1.04
C PHE A 273 -0.16 17.31 -0.52
N THR A 274 -1.46 17.32 -0.17
CA THR A 274 -2.20 18.56 0.09
C THR A 274 -2.65 18.61 1.55
N LEU A 275 -2.03 19.48 2.34
CA LEU A 275 -2.42 19.71 3.74
C LEU A 275 -3.30 20.95 3.84
N ALA A 276 -4.58 20.77 4.08
CA ALA A 276 -5.53 21.85 4.30
C ALA A 276 -5.09 22.71 5.50
N GLY A 277 -5.00 24.01 5.28
CA GLY A 277 -4.51 24.98 6.25
C GLY A 277 -3.02 25.33 6.13
N ALA A 278 -2.23 24.57 5.38
CA ALA A 278 -0.82 24.86 5.13
C ALA A 278 -0.47 24.89 3.63
N MET A 279 -0.75 23.80 2.91
CA MET A 279 -0.41 23.65 1.48
C MET A 279 -1.63 23.81 0.56
N ALA A 280 -2.81 23.98 1.14
CA ALA A 280 -4.09 24.17 0.48
C ALA A 280 -5.01 25.05 1.33
N PRO A 281 -6.12 25.57 0.76
CA PRO A 281 -7.16 26.22 1.57
C PRO A 281 -7.62 25.34 2.74
N THR A 282 -8.05 25.97 3.86
CA THR A 282 -8.51 25.24 5.04
C THR A 282 -9.81 24.47 4.85
N THR A 283 -10.56 24.76 3.80
CA THR A 283 -11.78 24.03 3.45
C THR A 283 -11.47 22.78 2.65
N LEU A 284 -12.09 21.66 2.99
CA LEU A 284 -11.87 20.40 2.27
C LEU A 284 -12.23 20.49 0.78
N ALA A 285 -13.29 21.22 0.43
CA ALA A 285 -13.64 21.42 -0.99
C ALA A 285 -12.56 22.19 -1.76
N GLY A 286 -11.97 23.24 -1.15
CA GLY A 286 -10.86 23.98 -1.74
C GLY A 286 -9.59 23.14 -1.86
N ALA A 287 -9.26 22.35 -0.82
CA ALA A 287 -8.14 21.44 -0.84
C ALA A 287 -8.30 20.33 -1.89
N LEU A 288 -9.50 19.74 -2.02
CA LEU A 288 -9.83 18.76 -3.07
C LEU A 288 -9.75 19.37 -4.48
N SER A 289 -10.22 20.62 -4.67
CA SER A 289 -10.13 21.29 -5.97
C SER A 289 -8.68 21.52 -6.39
N LEU A 290 -7.81 21.90 -5.44
CA LEU A 290 -6.37 22.08 -5.69
C LEU A 290 -5.70 20.74 -6.00
N GLN A 291 -5.91 19.72 -5.14
CA GLN A 291 -5.40 18.37 -5.34
C GLN A 291 -5.78 17.84 -6.73
N ASN A 292 -7.05 17.98 -7.10
CA ASN A 292 -7.57 17.49 -8.36
C ASN A 292 -6.96 18.22 -9.57
N ALA A 293 -6.76 19.53 -9.48
CA ALA A 293 -6.07 20.30 -10.53
C ALA A 293 -4.63 19.82 -10.72
N GLU A 294 -3.87 19.66 -9.65
CA GLU A 294 -2.50 19.17 -9.70
C GLU A 294 -2.43 17.73 -10.26
N ALA A 295 -3.31 16.83 -9.79
CA ALA A 295 -3.36 15.46 -10.27
C ALA A 295 -3.65 15.40 -11.77
N LEU A 296 -4.68 16.10 -12.24
CA LEU A 296 -5.07 16.08 -13.65
C LEU A 296 -4.02 16.71 -14.58
N GLY A 297 -3.41 17.82 -14.18
CA GLY A 297 -2.34 18.46 -14.95
C GLY A 297 -1.14 17.54 -15.15
N VAL A 298 -0.71 16.83 -14.09
CA VAL A 298 0.43 15.90 -14.17
C VAL A 298 0.05 14.57 -14.85
N ILE A 299 -1.18 14.07 -14.68
CA ILE A 299 -1.68 12.90 -15.43
C ILE A 299 -1.74 13.22 -16.92
N ALA A 300 -2.28 14.38 -17.32
CA ALA A 300 -2.28 14.80 -18.71
C ALA A 300 -0.86 14.91 -19.27
N PHE A 301 0.08 15.49 -18.51
CA PHE A 301 1.49 15.51 -18.88
C PHE A 301 2.08 14.12 -19.07
N THR A 302 1.77 13.16 -18.18
CA THR A 302 2.20 11.76 -18.33
C THR A 302 1.74 11.17 -19.67
N GLN A 303 0.50 11.47 -20.08
CA GLN A 303 -0.04 11.04 -21.38
C GLN A 303 0.52 11.83 -22.57
N MET A 304 1.03 13.05 -22.37
CA MET A 304 1.77 13.80 -23.39
C MET A 304 3.17 13.22 -23.62
N VAL A 305 3.81 12.70 -22.58
CA VAL A 305 5.08 11.96 -22.68
C VAL A 305 4.87 10.68 -23.47
N ARG A 306 3.87 9.87 -23.10
CA ARG A 306 3.51 8.64 -23.80
C ARG A 306 2.02 8.37 -23.66
N PRO A 307 1.22 8.49 -24.72
CA PRO A 307 -0.19 8.10 -24.72
C PRO A 307 -0.38 6.62 -24.35
N GLY A 308 -1.34 6.32 -23.49
CA GLY A 308 -1.60 4.97 -23.00
C GLY A 308 -0.67 4.50 -21.88
N SER A 309 0.22 5.34 -21.37
CA SER A 309 1.07 5.00 -20.23
C SER A 309 0.23 4.74 -18.98
N PRO A 310 0.49 3.64 -18.23
CA PRO A 310 -0.23 3.34 -17.00
C PRO A 310 -0.06 4.46 -15.97
N VAL A 311 -1.17 4.95 -15.42
CA VAL A 311 -1.16 5.99 -14.40
C VAL A 311 -2.27 5.74 -13.38
N LEU A 312 -2.00 6.10 -12.10
CA LEU A 312 -3.00 6.11 -11.04
C LEU A 312 -3.25 7.55 -10.60
N TYR A 313 -4.53 7.88 -10.43
CA TYR A 313 -4.96 9.06 -9.72
C TYR A 313 -4.63 8.89 -8.24
N GLY A 314 -3.55 9.49 -7.79
CA GLY A 314 -3.14 9.47 -6.39
C GLY A 314 -3.74 10.65 -5.64
N ALA A 315 -4.14 10.41 -4.39
CA ALA A 315 -4.63 11.45 -3.51
C ALA A 315 -4.02 11.29 -2.11
N TYR A 316 -3.63 12.43 -1.55
CA TYR A 316 -3.15 12.50 -0.18
C TYR A 316 -3.51 13.85 0.43
N THR A 317 -4.81 14.11 0.58
CA THR A 317 -5.32 15.33 1.22
C THR A 317 -5.68 15.04 2.68
N SER A 318 -5.06 15.77 3.58
CA SER A 318 -5.37 15.79 5.01
C SER A 318 -5.42 17.25 5.49
N ASN A 319 -5.28 17.46 6.78
CA ASN A 319 -5.24 18.78 7.39
C ASN A 319 -4.01 18.92 8.30
N VAL A 320 -3.72 20.12 8.72
CA VAL A 320 -2.80 20.38 9.83
C VAL A 320 -3.59 20.58 11.13
N ASP A 321 -2.98 20.26 12.25
CA ASP A 321 -3.43 20.78 13.54
C ASP A 321 -3.16 22.30 13.56
N MET A 322 -4.21 23.10 13.62
CA MET A 322 -4.12 24.55 13.52
C MET A 322 -3.41 25.21 14.72
N LYS A 323 -3.15 24.46 15.79
CA LYS A 323 -2.43 24.97 16.97
C LYS A 323 -0.93 24.74 16.88
N SER A 324 -0.52 23.57 16.46
CA SER A 324 0.90 23.18 16.36
C SER A 324 1.48 23.33 14.96
N GLY A 325 0.64 23.36 13.91
CA GLY A 325 1.03 23.31 12.52
C GLY A 325 1.47 21.91 12.05
N ALA A 326 1.42 20.92 12.94
CA ALA A 326 1.81 19.55 12.60
C ALA A 326 0.79 18.90 11.65
N PRO A 327 1.23 18.07 10.69
CA PRO A 327 0.31 17.28 9.88
C PRO A 327 -0.53 16.34 10.75
N ALA A 328 -1.85 16.35 10.54
CA ALA A 328 -2.80 15.48 11.22
C ALA A 328 -3.26 14.38 10.26
N PHE A 329 -3.08 13.11 10.64
CA PHE A 329 -3.39 11.96 9.83
C PHE A 329 -4.30 10.98 10.59
N GLY A 330 -5.00 10.12 9.85
CA GLY A 330 -6.01 9.25 10.45
C GLY A 330 -7.24 9.99 10.95
N THR A 331 -7.43 11.23 10.52
CA THR A 331 -8.52 12.12 10.94
C THR A 331 -9.79 11.88 10.11
N PRO A 332 -10.96 12.33 10.60
CA PRO A 332 -12.19 12.32 9.78
C PRO A 332 -12.05 13.10 8.47
N GLU A 333 -11.24 14.18 8.46
CA GLU A 333 -10.94 14.98 7.27
C GLU A 333 -10.21 14.13 6.22
N TYR A 334 -9.16 13.42 6.64
CA TYR A 334 -8.43 12.49 5.77
C TYR A 334 -9.35 11.43 5.16
N THR A 335 -10.18 10.79 5.98
CA THR A 335 -11.11 9.75 5.54
C THR A 335 -12.13 10.29 4.53
N ARG A 336 -12.74 11.46 4.81
CA ARG A 336 -13.69 12.12 3.88
C ARG A 336 -13.03 12.46 2.55
N THR A 337 -11.81 13.00 2.58
CA THR A 337 -11.09 13.36 1.36
C THR A 337 -10.64 12.13 0.57
N ALA A 338 -10.32 11.02 1.23
CA ALA A 338 -10.04 9.75 0.57
C ALA A 338 -11.28 9.22 -0.17
N LEU A 339 -12.47 9.24 0.46
CA LEU A 339 -13.74 8.86 -0.18
C LEU A 339 -14.07 9.76 -1.37
N ALA A 340 -13.98 11.09 -1.20
CA ALA A 340 -14.24 12.07 -2.26
C ALA A 340 -13.24 11.94 -3.43
N SER A 341 -11.97 11.67 -3.14
CA SER A 341 -10.95 11.45 -4.17
C SER A 341 -11.21 10.18 -4.98
N GLY A 342 -11.77 9.14 -4.35
CA GLY A 342 -12.23 7.96 -5.05
C GLY A 342 -13.38 8.26 -6.03
N GLN A 343 -14.33 9.15 -5.65
CA GLN A 343 -15.36 9.62 -6.56
C GLN A 343 -14.76 10.42 -7.75
N LEU A 344 -13.78 11.29 -7.50
CA LEU A 344 -13.08 12.02 -8.55
C LEU A 344 -12.35 11.06 -9.51
N ALA A 345 -11.59 10.10 -8.99
CA ALA A 345 -10.90 9.11 -9.83
C ALA A 345 -11.87 8.33 -10.73
N ARG A 346 -13.01 7.86 -10.18
CA ARG A 346 -14.06 7.17 -10.94
C ARG A 346 -14.69 8.06 -12.02
N ARG A 347 -14.90 9.36 -11.72
CA ARG A 347 -15.37 10.33 -12.71
C ARG A 347 -14.48 10.38 -13.96
N TYR A 348 -13.16 10.21 -13.78
CA TYR A 348 -12.19 10.21 -14.87
C TYR A 348 -11.90 8.82 -15.45
N GLY A 349 -12.50 7.78 -14.93
CA GLY A 349 -12.21 6.39 -15.33
C GLY A 349 -10.79 5.93 -14.99
N LEU A 350 -10.17 6.54 -13.98
CA LEU A 350 -8.79 6.27 -13.60
C LEU A 350 -8.69 5.31 -12.41
N PRO A 351 -7.69 4.43 -12.36
CA PRO A 351 -7.36 3.71 -11.15
C PRO A 351 -6.99 4.68 -10.03
N TYR A 352 -7.42 4.35 -8.82
CA TYR A 352 -7.27 5.20 -7.64
C TYR A 352 -6.22 4.67 -6.66
N ARG A 353 -5.36 5.55 -6.17
CA ARG A 353 -4.44 5.28 -5.09
C ARG A 353 -4.77 6.11 -3.86
N SER A 354 -4.92 5.45 -2.70
CA SER A 354 -5.00 6.06 -1.39
C SER A 354 -3.91 5.52 -0.45
N SER A 355 -3.99 5.79 0.84
CA SER A 355 -2.98 5.38 1.83
C SER A 355 -3.58 5.00 3.17
N ASN A 356 -2.87 4.18 3.93
CA ASN A 356 -2.92 4.21 5.38
C ASN A 356 -2.11 5.42 5.86
N ALA A 357 -2.69 6.23 6.73
CA ALA A 357 -2.05 7.43 7.27
C ALA A 357 -2.22 7.47 8.79
N CYS A 358 -1.11 7.64 9.52
CA CYS A 358 -1.05 7.57 10.97
C CYS A 358 -0.10 8.65 11.50
N ALA A 359 -0.56 9.46 12.45
CA ALA A 359 0.25 10.50 13.12
C ALA A 359 0.83 10.02 14.45
N ALA A 360 0.35 8.90 15.00
CA ALA A 360 0.76 8.39 16.30
C ALA A 360 2.27 8.16 16.42
N ASN A 361 2.82 8.46 17.61
CA ASN A 361 4.24 8.28 17.94
C ASN A 361 4.53 6.95 18.64
N ALA A 362 3.50 6.19 19.02
CA ALA A 362 3.60 4.88 19.66
C ALA A 362 2.64 3.88 19.01
N VAL A 363 2.97 2.58 19.10
CA VAL A 363 2.09 1.50 18.62
C VAL A 363 1.07 1.16 19.70
N ASP A 364 0.07 2.02 19.82
CA ASP A 364 -1.00 1.96 20.82
C ASP A 364 -2.41 2.06 20.19
N ALA A 365 -3.40 2.40 21.00
CA ALA A 365 -4.77 2.56 20.53
C ALA A 365 -4.90 3.67 19.49
N GLN A 366 -4.14 4.79 19.61
CA GLN A 366 -4.16 5.86 18.62
C GLN A 366 -3.66 5.37 17.26
N ALA A 367 -2.55 4.68 17.23
CA ALA A 367 -2.00 4.12 16.01
C ALA A 367 -2.97 3.14 15.32
N ALA A 368 -3.73 2.37 16.10
CA ALA A 368 -4.71 1.43 15.58
C ALA A 368 -5.93 2.14 14.98
N TYR A 369 -6.58 3.07 15.71
CA TYR A 369 -7.79 3.72 15.18
C TYR A 369 -7.50 4.69 14.02
N GLU A 370 -6.34 5.37 14.01
CA GLU A 370 -5.94 6.21 12.88
C GLU A 370 -5.75 5.36 11.60
N SER A 371 -5.10 4.20 11.72
CA SER A 371 -4.92 3.28 10.60
C SER A 371 -6.24 2.65 10.16
N GLU A 372 -7.07 2.20 11.08
CA GLU A 372 -8.37 1.62 10.77
C GLU A 372 -9.24 2.60 9.98
N MET A 373 -9.37 3.84 10.45
CA MET A 373 -10.12 4.90 9.76
C MET A 373 -9.55 5.20 8.37
N SER A 374 -8.23 5.24 8.24
CA SER A 374 -7.56 5.50 6.96
C SER A 374 -7.76 4.37 5.95
N ILE A 375 -7.62 3.12 6.39
CA ILE A 375 -7.79 1.93 5.54
C ILE A 375 -9.25 1.79 5.11
N TRP A 376 -10.23 1.99 6.01
CA TRP A 376 -11.64 2.02 5.67
C TRP A 376 -11.95 3.10 4.63
N GLY A 377 -11.44 4.31 4.83
CA GLY A 377 -11.60 5.40 3.85
C GLY A 377 -11.00 5.07 2.48
N ALA A 378 -9.84 4.45 2.45
CA ALA A 378 -9.20 4.03 1.21
C ALA A 378 -9.98 2.92 0.50
N VAL A 379 -10.27 1.82 1.19
CA VAL A 379 -10.92 0.63 0.61
C VAL A 379 -12.36 0.94 0.21
N MET A 380 -13.13 1.58 1.08
CA MET A 380 -14.53 1.94 0.79
C MET A 380 -14.65 3.15 -0.13
N GLY A 381 -13.56 3.90 -0.35
CA GLY A 381 -13.45 4.90 -1.41
C GLY A 381 -13.17 4.30 -2.80
N GLY A 382 -12.91 3.00 -2.88
CA GLY A 382 -12.62 2.29 -4.12
C GLY A 382 -11.16 2.38 -4.56
N ALA A 383 -10.21 2.48 -3.61
CA ALA A 383 -8.79 2.49 -3.93
C ALA A 383 -8.35 1.15 -4.54
N ASN A 384 -7.62 1.23 -5.66
CA ASN A 384 -6.99 0.07 -6.31
C ASN A 384 -5.59 -0.21 -5.72
N LEU A 385 -4.98 0.79 -5.13
CA LEU A 385 -3.70 0.67 -4.44
C LEU A 385 -3.74 1.45 -3.12
N VAL A 386 -3.53 0.76 -2.00
CA VAL A 386 -3.35 1.37 -0.68
C VAL A 386 -1.85 1.40 -0.37
N LYS A 387 -1.23 2.57 -0.55
CA LYS A 387 0.19 2.79 -0.20
C LYS A 387 0.33 2.95 1.30
N HIS A 388 1.53 2.69 1.80
CA HIS A 388 1.81 2.74 3.24
C HIS A 388 0.84 1.88 4.06
N GLY A 389 0.27 0.82 3.44
CA GLY A 389 -0.77 -0.02 4.05
C GLY A 389 -0.36 -0.58 5.41
N ALA A 390 0.93 -0.84 5.63
CA ALA A 390 1.44 -1.35 6.90
C ALA A 390 2.79 -0.77 7.27
N GLY A 391 2.94 -0.31 8.54
CA GLY A 391 4.21 0.08 9.15
C GLY A 391 4.50 1.57 9.24
N TRP A 392 3.62 2.47 8.76
CA TRP A 392 3.85 3.90 8.69
C TRP A 392 3.39 4.62 9.96
N MET A 393 4.24 5.48 10.54
CA MET A 393 4.02 6.24 11.77
C MET A 393 4.58 7.65 11.70
N GLU A 394 4.29 8.47 12.70
CA GLU A 394 4.78 9.84 12.89
C GLU A 394 4.59 10.71 11.63
N GLY A 395 3.47 10.56 10.94
CA GLY A 395 3.23 11.33 9.71
C GLY A 395 4.22 11.00 8.57
N GLY A 396 4.81 9.81 8.56
CA GLY A 396 5.77 9.35 7.55
C GLY A 396 7.22 9.47 7.95
N LEU A 397 7.51 9.91 9.16
CA LEU A 397 8.88 10.06 9.64
C LEU A 397 9.47 8.75 10.17
N VAL A 398 8.62 7.76 10.48
CA VAL A 398 9.06 6.48 11.06
C VAL A 398 8.38 5.30 10.38
N ALA A 399 9.16 4.28 10.05
CA ALA A 399 8.71 2.92 9.81
C ALA A 399 8.89 2.09 11.09
N SER A 400 7.82 1.46 11.60
CA SER A 400 7.89 0.64 12.81
C SER A 400 7.68 -0.83 12.50
N PHE A 401 8.52 -1.68 13.10
CA PHE A 401 8.44 -3.13 12.95
C PHE A 401 7.15 -3.68 13.58
N GLU A 402 6.79 -3.23 14.78
CA GLU A 402 5.54 -3.64 15.42
C GLU A 402 4.32 -3.10 14.67
N LYS A 403 4.39 -1.83 14.20
CA LYS A 403 3.30 -1.25 13.42
C LYS A 403 3.06 -1.99 12.12
N LEU A 404 4.12 -2.46 11.45
CA LEU A 404 4.01 -3.30 10.25
C LEU A 404 3.17 -4.54 10.51
N ILE A 405 3.32 -5.18 11.67
CA ILE A 405 2.56 -6.37 12.04
C ILE A 405 1.13 -6.04 12.47
N VAL A 406 0.94 -4.98 13.26
CA VAL A 406 -0.41 -4.53 13.67
C VAL A 406 -1.23 -4.11 12.46
N ASP A 407 -0.64 -3.35 11.55
CA ASP A 407 -1.33 -2.97 10.30
C ASP A 407 -1.59 -4.19 9.40
N ALA A 408 -0.66 -5.15 9.32
CA ALA A 408 -0.89 -6.37 8.55
C ALA A 408 -2.10 -7.16 9.09
N GLU A 409 -2.33 -7.16 10.41
CA GLU A 409 -3.56 -7.69 11.01
C GLU A 409 -4.80 -6.95 10.51
N ILE A 410 -4.78 -5.60 10.54
CA ILE A 410 -5.90 -4.77 10.05
C ILE A 410 -6.15 -5.04 8.56
N LEU A 411 -5.11 -5.15 7.76
CA LEU A 411 -5.23 -5.47 6.33
C LEU A 411 -5.78 -6.89 6.09
N GLN A 412 -5.43 -7.86 6.93
CA GLN A 412 -6.01 -9.21 6.86
C GLN A 412 -7.49 -9.20 7.23
N MET A 413 -7.88 -8.47 8.29
CA MET A 413 -9.29 -8.28 8.66
C MET A 413 -10.06 -7.63 7.50
N MET A 414 -9.50 -6.62 6.87
CA MET A 414 -10.10 -5.98 5.69
C MET A 414 -10.21 -6.97 4.51
N ALA A 415 -9.18 -7.76 4.23
CA ALA A 415 -9.20 -8.75 3.16
C ALA A 415 -10.27 -9.84 3.38
N GLU A 416 -10.52 -10.23 4.62
CA GLU A 416 -11.61 -11.15 4.97
C GLU A 416 -12.99 -10.47 4.90
N PHE A 417 -13.11 -9.21 5.36
CA PHE A 417 -14.33 -8.42 5.22
C PHE A 417 -14.78 -8.28 3.76
N LEU A 418 -13.85 -8.20 2.82
CA LEU A 418 -14.15 -8.12 1.38
C LEU A 418 -14.67 -9.45 0.78
N GLN A 419 -14.77 -10.52 1.55
CA GLN A 419 -15.44 -11.73 1.10
C GLN A 419 -16.95 -11.62 1.30
N ARG A 420 -17.72 -11.94 0.26
CA ARG A 420 -19.19 -11.96 0.37
C ARG A 420 -19.64 -13.09 1.28
N ILE A 421 -20.70 -12.84 2.03
CA ILE A 421 -21.41 -13.90 2.76
C ILE A 421 -21.99 -14.87 1.72
N ALA A 422 -21.58 -16.13 1.79
CA ALA A 422 -22.17 -17.18 0.96
C ALA A 422 -23.58 -17.52 1.47
N VAL A 423 -24.58 -17.45 0.58
CA VAL A 423 -25.97 -17.77 0.90
C VAL A 423 -26.44 -18.88 -0.03
N ASN A 424 -26.51 -20.11 0.51
CA ASN A 424 -27.02 -21.30 -0.17
C ASN A 424 -27.57 -22.28 0.89
N ASP A 425 -28.14 -23.40 0.48
CA ASP A 425 -28.80 -24.34 1.40
C ASP A 425 -27.84 -24.88 2.48
N ASP A 426 -26.58 -25.14 2.13
CA ASP A 426 -25.56 -25.63 3.08
C ASP A 426 -25.19 -24.55 4.11
N THR A 427 -25.06 -23.29 3.69
CA THR A 427 -24.68 -22.19 4.60
C THR A 427 -25.87 -21.65 5.40
N LEU A 428 -27.10 -21.79 4.92
CA LEU A 428 -28.32 -21.51 5.67
C LEU A 428 -28.55 -22.52 6.79
N ALA A 429 -27.98 -23.73 6.67
CA ALA A 429 -27.87 -24.74 7.73
C ALA A 429 -29.19 -25.09 8.45
N LEU A 430 -30.31 -25.17 7.71
CA LEU A 430 -31.63 -25.43 8.30
C LEU A 430 -31.66 -26.75 9.09
N ASP A 431 -30.98 -27.79 8.57
CA ASP A 431 -30.90 -29.10 9.26
C ASP A 431 -30.15 -28.99 10.58
N ALA A 432 -29.07 -28.23 10.64
CA ALA A 432 -28.32 -27.98 11.89
C ALA A 432 -29.16 -27.17 12.90
N ILE A 433 -30.00 -26.24 12.40
CA ILE A 433 -30.93 -25.50 13.27
C ILE A 433 -31.98 -26.46 13.84
N ALA A 434 -32.49 -27.41 13.05
CA ALA A 434 -33.45 -28.43 13.51
C ALA A 434 -32.83 -29.45 14.50
N GLU A 435 -31.53 -29.74 14.38
CA GLU A 435 -30.77 -30.64 15.27
C GLU A 435 -30.66 -30.08 16.69
N VAL A 436 -30.64 -28.76 16.87
CA VAL A 436 -30.38 -28.13 18.18
C VAL A 436 -31.69 -27.65 18.81
N ALA A 437 -32.01 -28.21 19.99
CA ALA A 437 -33.23 -27.81 20.74
C ALA A 437 -33.17 -26.34 21.18
N PRO A 438 -34.33 -25.67 21.36
CA PRO A 438 -34.39 -24.31 21.89
C PRO A 438 -33.60 -24.17 23.21
N GLY A 439 -32.72 -23.16 23.27
CA GLY A 439 -31.83 -22.94 24.42
C GLY A 439 -30.57 -23.83 24.43
N GLY A 440 -30.37 -24.69 23.45
CA GLY A 440 -29.18 -25.52 23.28
C GLY A 440 -27.98 -24.75 22.69
N HIS A 441 -26.93 -25.47 22.31
CA HIS A 441 -25.72 -24.89 21.69
C HIS A 441 -25.24 -25.76 20.52
N TYR A 442 -24.61 -25.10 19.54
CA TYR A 442 -24.17 -25.74 18.28
C TYR A 442 -22.79 -26.41 18.35
N PHE A 443 -22.08 -26.39 19.49
CA PHE A 443 -20.70 -26.94 19.57
C PHE A 443 -20.60 -28.43 19.19
N GLY A 444 -21.67 -29.20 19.39
CA GLY A 444 -21.72 -30.61 19.03
C GLY A 444 -22.40 -30.94 17.71
N ALA A 445 -23.01 -29.94 17.05
CA ALA A 445 -23.69 -30.14 15.78
C ALA A 445 -22.72 -30.53 14.66
N GLN A 446 -23.11 -31.45 13.78
CA GLN A 446 -22.25 -31.91 12.68
C GLN A 446 -21.82 -30.79 11.77
N HIS A 447 -22.69 -29.83 11.52
CA HIS A 447 -22.40 -28.61 10.75
C HIS A 447 -21.24 -27.81 11.35
N THR A 448 -21.20 -27.61 12.66
CA THR A 448 -20.11 -26.91 13.37
C THR A 448 -18.82 -27.72 13.35
N LEU A 449 -18.92 -29.04 13.63
CA LEU A 449 -17.74 -29.91 13.65
C LEU A 449 -17.04 -29.99 12.29
N ALA A 450 -17.80 -29.97 11.20
CA ALA A 450 -17.25 -29.99 9.85
C ALA A 450 -16.52 -28.70 9.47
N ARG A 451 -16.80 -27.56 10.15
CA ARG A 451 -16.28 -26.22 9.85
C ARG A 451 -15.42 -25.63 10.97
N TYR A 452 -15.18 -26.36 12.02
CA TYR A 452 -14.55 -25.91 13.25
C TYR A 452 -13.22 -25.14 13.03
N ASP A 453 -12.38 -25.61 12.11
CA ASP A 453 -11.05 -25.03 11.85
C ASP A 453 -11.06 -23.93 10.77
N THR A 454 -12.17 -23.74 10.06
CA THR A 454 -12.21 -22.90 8.84
C THR A 454 -13.34 -21.88 8.81
N ALA A 455 -14.29 -21.94 9.76
CA ALA A 455 -15.50 -21.12 9.71
C ALA A 455 -15.25 -19.62 9.92
N PHE A 456 -14.20 -19.28 10.67
CA PHE A 456 -13.95 -17.89 11.09
C PHE A 456 -12.51 -17.49 10.88
N TYR A 457 -12.34 -16.17 10.73
CA TYR A 457 -11.02 -15.53 10.68
C TYR A 457 -10.15 -15.93 11.87
N ALA A 458 -8.89 -16.28 11.60
CA ALA A 458 -7.89 -16.59 12.61
C ALA A 458 -6.89 -15.42 12.69
N PRO A 459 -6.89 -14.65 13.79
CA PRO A 459 -6.03 -13.49 13.91
C PRO A 459 -4.55 -13.87 14.09
N MET A 460 -3.68 -13.01 13.58
CA MET A 460 -2.23 -13.11 13.78
C MET A 460 -1.81 -12.43 15.10
N VAL A 461 -2.40 -11.28 15.42
CA VAL A 461 -2.05 -10.44 16.58
C VAL A 461 -3.12 -10.47 17.66
N SER A 462 -4.42 -10.46 17.31
CA SER A 462 -5.51 -10.40 18.29
C SER A 462 -5.53 -11.63 19.22
N ASP A 463 -5.89 -11.40 20.48
CA ASP A 463 -5.94 -12.44 21.53
C ASP A 463 -7.35 -12.47 22.14
N TRP A 464 -8.06 -13.57 21.90
CA TRP A 464 -9.45 -13.77 22.36
C TRP A 464 -9.56 -14.66 23.59
N ARG A 465 -8.42 -14.95 24.27
CA ARG A 465 -8.43 -15.72 25.51
C ARG A 465 -9.17 -14.94 26.60
N ASN A 466 -9.80 -15.66 27.54
CA ASN A 466 -10.31 -15.04 28.75
C ASN A 466 -9.16 -14.42 29.57
N TYR A 467 -9.49 -13.59 30.54
CA TYR A 467 -8.51 -12.83 31.34
C TYR A 467 -7.48 -13.71 32.02
N GLU A 468 -7.92 -14.83 32.62
CA GLU A 468 -7.07 -15.77 33.37
C GLU A 468 -6.03 -16.43 32.45
N ASN A 469 -6.46 -16.97 31.31
CA ASN A 469 -5.58 -17.58 30.31
C ASN A 469 -4.65 -16.59 29.64
N TRP A 470 -5.12 -15.33 29.40
CA TRP A 470 -4.29 -14.26 28.87
C TRP A 470 -3.19 -13.86 29.87
N ARG A 471 -3.55 -13.74 31.17
CA ARG A 471 -2.61 -13.44 32.24
C ARG A 471 -1.56 -14.53 32.41
N GLU A 472 -1.97 -15.79 32.42
CA GLU A 472 -1.07 -16.97 32.50
C GLU A 472 -0.12 -17.03 31.28
N ALA A 473 -0.54 -16.56 30.13
CA ALA A 473 0.29 -16.51 28.91
C ALA A 473 1.21 -15.26 28.87
N GLY A 474 1.34 -14.52 29.96
CA GLY A 474 2.27 -13.41 30.10
C GLY A 474 1.66 -12.02 29.96
N ALA A 475 0.32 -11.91 29.84
CA ALA A 475 -0.41 -10.63 29.78
C ALA A 475 0.14 -9.64 28.73
N LEU A 476 0.52 -10.14 27.55
CA LEU A 476 1.14 -9.34 26.53
C LEU A 476 0.10 -8.45 25.83
N ASP A 477 0.41 -7.15 25.67
CA ASP A 477 -0.31 -6.24 24.80
C ASP A 477 -0.04 -6.51 23.31
N ALA A 478 -0.77 -5.82 22.43
CA ALA A 478 -0.67 -6.04 20.98
C ALA A 478 0.73 -5.72 20.44
N ALA A 479 1.38 -4.64 20.92
CA ALA A 479 2.70 -4.24 20.48
C ALA A 479 3.76 -5.31 20.82
N ARG A 480 3.71 -5.88 22.04
CA ARG A 480 4.62 -6.96 22.46
C ARG A 480 4.37 -8.26 21.70
N ARG A 481 3.11 -8.59 21.38
CA ARG A 481 2.81 -9.74 20.50
C ARG A 481 3.35 -9.50 19.09
N ALA A 482 3.16 -8.30 18.54
CA ALA A 482 3.71 -7.91 17.24
C ALA A 482 5.25 -7.99 17.21
N ASN A 483 5.93 -7.55 18.29
CA ASN A 483 7.38 -7.70 18.44
C ASN A 483 7.84 -9.16 18.33
N ALA A 484 7.16 -10.08 19.01
CA ALA A 484 7.47 -11.49 18.91
C ALA A 484 7.21 -12.06 17.49
N ILE A 485 6.17 -11.58 16.81
CA ILE A 485 5.79 -12.02 15.46
C ILE A 485 6.82 -11.59 14.42
N TRP A 486 7.23 -10.31 14.39
CA TRP A 486 8.20 -9.89 13.38
C TRP A 486 9.57 -10.56 13.57
N LYS A 487 10.00 -10.79 14.80
CA LYS A 487 11.22 -11.57 15.09
C LYS A 487 11.12 -13.01 14.60
N ARG A 488 9.96 -13.63 14.78
CA ARG A 488 9.68 -14.97 14.25
C ARG A 488 9.74 -14.98 12.72
N LEU A 489 9.12 -14.00 12.05
CA LEU A 489 9.15 -13.90 10.59
C LEU A 489 10.59 -13.76 10.05
N LEU A 490 11.44 -13.01 10.74
CA LEU A 490 12.85 -12.91 10.38
C LEU A 490 13.59 -14.23 10.58
N ALA A 491 13.34 -14.94 11.68
CA ALA A 491 13.98 -16.23 11.99
C ALA A 491 13.55 -17.34 11.02
N GLU A 492 12.31 -17.32 10.56
CA GLU A 492 11.73 -18.28 9.61
C GLU A 492 11.89 -17.86 8.13
N TYR A 493 12.48 -16.67 7.85
CA TYR A 493 12.60 -16.15 6.51
C TYR A 493 13.36 -17.10 5.58
N GLN A 494 12.78 -17.33 4.40
CA GLN A 494 13.44 -18.04 3.30
C GLN A 494 13.48 -17.11 2.08
N PRO A 495 14.65 -16.92 1.46
CA PRO A 495 14.74 -16.10 0.26
C PRO A 495 13.91 -16.74 -0.86
N PRO A 496 13.12 -15.94 -1.61
CA PRO A 496 12.41 -16.46 -2.76
C PRO A 496 13.41 -16.94 -3.84
N PRO A 497 13.07 -17.99 -4.59
CA PRO A 497 13.94 -18.52 -5.63
C PRO A 497 14.37 -17.44 -6.62
N LEU A 498 15.66 -17.42 -6.94
CA LEU A 498 16.26 -16.57 -7.97
C LEU A 498 17.30 -17.39 -8.72
N ASP A 499 17.21 -17.39 -10.04
CA ASP A 499 18.18 -18.10 -10.89
C ASP A 499 19.59 -17.58 -10.60
N PRO A 500 20.59 -18.47 -10.38
CA PRO A 500 21.97 -18.06 -10.12
C PRO A 500 22.57 -17.17 -11.21
N ALA A 501 22.25 -17.38 -12.48
CA ALA A 501 22.75 -16.56 -13.58
C ALA A 501 22.15 -15.14 -13.53
N ILE A 502 20.85 -15.00 -13.19
CA ILE A 502 20.21 -13.70 -12.97
C ILE A 502 20.86 -12.97 -11.78
N ARG A 503 21.16 -13.70 -10.71
CA ARG A 503 21.85 -13.11 -9.55
C ARG A 503 23.24 -12.59 -9.93
N GLU A 504 24.03 -13.39 -10.64
CA GLU A 504 25.37 -13.00 -11.11
C GLU A 504 25.31 -11.76 -12.02
N GLU A 505 24.34 -11.69 -12.92
CA GLU A 505 24.13 -10.53 -13.80
C GLU A 505 23.74 -9.27 -13.01
N LEU A 506 22.85 -9.40 -12.00
CA LEU A 506 22.50 -8.30 -11.09
C LEU A 506 23.71 -7.81 -10.30
N ASP A 507 24.49 -8.73 -9.73
CA ASP A 507 25.70 -8.41 -8.97
C ASP A 507 26.72 -7.67 -9.84
N ALA A 508 26.93 -8.15 -11.06
CA ALA A 508 27.83 -7.52 -12.04
C ALA A 508 27.32 -6.12 -12.46
N TYR A 509 26.01 -5.95 -12.67
CA TYR A 509 25.40 -4.67 -12.98
C TYR A 509 25.64 -3.66 -11.86
N VAL A 510 25.34 -4.03 -10.61
CA VAL A 510 25.51 -3.17 -9.43
C VAL A 510 26.98 -2.81 -9.24
N ALA A 511 27.90 -3.77 -9.35
CA ALA A 511 29.34 -3.53 -9.22
C ALA A 511 29.85 -2.51 -10.26
N ARG A 512 29.44 -2.66 -11.52
CA ARG A 512 29.79 -1.74 -12.61
C ARG A 512 29.25 -0.34 -12.31
N ARG A 513 27.95 -0.20 -12.00
CA ARG A 513 27.32 1.10 -11.74
C ARG A 513 27.94 1.81 -10.53
N LYS A 514 28.34 1.07 -9.50
CA LYS A 514 29.08 1.63 -8.35
C LYS A 514 30.45 2.12 -8.74
N ALA A 515 31.19 1.37 -9.60
CA ALA A 515 32.49 1.81 -10.11
C ALA A 515 32.38 3.08 -10.99
N GLU A 516 31.27 3.27 -11.70
CA GLU A 516 30.93 4.49 -12.45
C GLU A 516 30.53 5.68 -11.54
N GLY A 517 30.36 5.46 -10.21
CA GLY A 517 29.98 6.49 -9.23
C GLY A 517 28.47 6.60 -8.98
N GLY A 518 27.65 5.73 -9.58
CA GLY A 518 26.18 5.73 -9.42
C GLY A 518 25.51 6.91 -10.10
N VAL A 519 24.51 7.50 -9.41
CA VAL A 519 23.77 8.68 -9.87
C VAL A 519 24.06 9.85 -8.93
N PRO A 520 24.49 11.01 -9.41
CA PRO A 520 24.70 12.20 -8.57
C PRO A 520 23.46 12.54 -7.74
N SER A 521 23.70 13.10 -6.53
CA SER A 521 22.63 13.49 -5.59
C SER A 521 21.90 14.74 -6.04
#